data_742ca9036e742a1074b96285d5a285f8
#
_entry.id   742ca9036e742a1074b96285d5a285f8
#
_cell.length_a   1.000
_cell.length_b   1.000
_cell.length_c   1.000
_cell.angle_alpha   90.00
_cell.angle_beta   90.00
_cell.angle_gamma   90.00
#
_symmetry.space_group_name_H-M   'P 1'
#
loop_
_entity.id
_entity.type
_entity.pdbx_description
1 polymer ?
#
loop_
_entity_poly.entity_id
_entity_poly.type
_entity_poly.pdbx_seq_one_letter_code
_entity_poly.pdbx_strand_id
1 'polypeptide(L)'
;MKTIRPGVFETNSSTTHCLVLTTEEKFKAFTEGEYLFDNWNETLVPIIEIFNMMIGDEDYVDWCTENDKKPVELEKFKKVVGMLDDWDDEKADAEDVFVKEWLDDHDIRTYEGYAGEYYETFEEHKTFGDQNIVAFGYYGHD
;
A
#
# COMPACT_ATOMS: atom_id res chain seq x y z
N MET A 1 -11.30 -8.43 -1.97
CA MET A 1 -11.50 -7.79 -3.29
C MET A 1 -12.97 -7.79 -3.65
N LYS A 2 -13.40 -6.74 -4.29
CA LYS A 2 -14.78 -6.67 -4.78
C LYS A 2 -14.83 -7.10 -6.22
N THR A 3 -15.86 -7.87 -6.54
CA THR A 3 -16.07 -8.32 -7.91
C THR A 3 -16.76 -7.22 -8.70
N ILE A 4 -16.27 -6.92 -9.87
CA ILE A 4 -16.83 -5.93 -10.77
C ILE A 4 -17.46 -6.64 -11.94
N ARG A 5 -18.66 -6.22 -12.30
CA ARG A 5 -19.36 -6.80 -13.43
C ARG A 5 -18.79 -6.28 -14.74
N PRO A 6 -18.65 -7.14 -15.74
CA PRO A 6 -18.28 -6.70 -17.08
C PRO A 6 -19.24 -5.61 -17.58
N GLY A 7 -18.72 -4.64 -18.30
CA GLY A 7 -19.50 -3.54 -18.82
C GLY A 7 -19.55 -2.32 -17.93
N VAL A 8 -19.19 -2.45 -16.64
CA VAL A 8 -19.10 -1.31 -15.72
C VAL A 8 -17.67 -0.81 -15.68
N PHE A 9 -16.74 -1.71 -15.40
CA PHE A 9 -15.32 -1.45 -15.46
C PHE A 9 -14.67 -2.60 -16.21
N GLU A 10 -14.27 -2.36 -17.44
CA GLU A 10 -13.65 -3.38 -18.23
C GLU A 10 -12.14 -3.25 -18.20
N THR A 11 -11.49 -4.34 -17.83
CA THR A 11 -10.09 -4.51 -18.09
C THR A 11 -10.01 -5.49 -19.27
N ASN A 12 -9.27 -5.17 -20.28
CA ASN A 12 -9.17 -6.02 -21.47
C ASN A 12 -8.31 -7.26 -21.23
N SER A 13 -8.17 -7.63 -20.00
CA SER A 13 -7.26 -8.71 -19.64
C SER A 13 -7.98 -9.79 -18.85
N SER A 14 -7.85 -11.03 -19.31
CA SER A 14 -8.24 -12.20 -18.53
C SER A 14 -7.24 -12.48 -17.42
N THR A 15 -6.13 -11.73 -17.36
CA THR A 15 -5.04 -11.89 -16.39
C THR A 15 -5.01 -10.78 -15.36
N THR A 16 -6.16 -10.21 -15.03
CA THR A 16 -6.26 -9.22 -13.95
C THR A 16 -5.90 -9.87 -12.62
N HIS A 17 -4.85 -9.36 -11.98
CA HIS A 17 -4.37 -9.88 -10.72
C HIS A 17 -4.93 -9.16 -9.51
N CYS A 18 -5.33 -7.92 -9.68
CA CYS A 18 -5.90 -7.12 -8.61
C CYS A 18 -6.87 -6.11 -9.18
N LEU A 19 -8.02 -5.99 -8.55
CA LEU A 19 -9.05 -5.03 -8.94
C LEU A 19 -9.74 -4.52 -7.68
N VAL A 20 -9.65 -3.23 -7.43
CA VAL A 20 -10.17 -2.60 -6.24
C VAL A 20 -11.11 -1.46 -6.60
N LEU A 21 -12.24 -1.39 -5.91
CA LEU A 21 -13.14 -0.24 -5.99
C LEU A 21 -13.00 0.59 -4.73
N THR A 22 -12.84 1.88 -4.89
CA THR A 22 -12.75 2.81 -3.77
C THR A 22 -13.39 4.14 -4.14
N THR A 23 -13.56 5.02 -3.15
CA THR A 23 -14.02 6.38 -3.41
C THR A 23 -12.88 7.20 -4.02
N GLU A 24 -13.24 8.24 -4.75
CA GLU A 24 -12.24 9.15 -5.31
C GLU A 24 -11.39 9.81 -4.23
N GLU A 25 -12.01 10.14 -3.10
CA GLU A 25 -11.30 10.74 -1.97
C GLU A 25 -10.21 9.82 -1.41
N LYS A 26 -10.53 8.54 -1.21
CA LYS A 26 -9.54 7.57 -0.72
C LYS A 26 -8.44 7.32 -1.75
N PHE A 27 -8.81 7.25 -3.01
CA PHE A 27 -7.83 7.04 -4.07
C PHE A 27 -6.86 8.22 -4.14
N LYS A 28 -7.36 9.44 -4.04
CA LYS A 28 -6.53 10.62 -4.00
C LYS A 28 -5.58 10.59 -2.80
N ALA A 29 -6.09 10.24 -1.62
CA ALA A 29 -5.26 10.10 -0.43
C ALA A 29 -4.17 9.04 -0.61
N PHE A 30 -4.48 7.96 -1.33
CA PHE A 30 -3.50 6.93 -1.68
C PHE A 30 -2.39 7.50 -2.58
N THR A 31 -2.73 8.29 -3.59
CA THR A 31 -1.73 8.92 -4.46
C THR A 31 -0.86 9.92 -3.70
N GLU A 32 -1.37 10.48 -2.61
CA GLU A 32 -0.65 11.45 -1.78
C GLU A 32 0.12 10.82 -0.62
N GLY A 33 0.03 9.49 -0.47
CA GLY A 33 0.76 8.78 0.57
C GLY A 33 0.07 8.72 1.92
N GLU A 34 -1.17 9.19 2.03
CA GLU A 34 -1.93 9.15 3.28
C GLU A 34 -2.60 7.80 3.53
N TYR A 35 -2.83 7.04 2.45
CA TYR A 35 -3.31 5.67 2.49
C TYR A 35 -2.27 4.78 1.83
N LEU A 36 -2.17 3.56 2.31
CA LEU A 36 -1.32 2.53 1.73
C LEU A 36 -2.18 1.38 1.21
N PHE A 37 -1.63 0.61 0.31
CA PHE A 37 -2.33 -0.53 -0.28
C PHE A 37 -1.94 -1.81 0.44
N ASP A 38 -2.92 -2.48 1.01
CA ASP A 38 -2.78 -3.81 1.60
C ASP A 38 -3.09 -4.82 0.51
N ASN A 39 -2.04 -5.41 -0.06
CA ASN A 39 -2.20 -6.33 -1.19
C ASN A 39 -2.82 -7.67 -0.80
N TRP A 40 -2.69 -8.09 0.45
CA TRP A 40 -3.32 -9.32 0.91
C TRP A 40 -4.84 -9.21 0.95
N ASN A 41 -5.33 -8.08 1.40
CA ASN A 41 -6.76 -7.83 1.52
C ASN A 41 -7.33 -7.02 0.35
N GLU A 42 -6.47 -6.58 -0.56
CA GLU A 42 -6.82 -5.77 -1.72
C GLU A 42 -7.65 -4.55 -1.34
N THR A 43 -7.14 -3.79 -0.37
CA THR A 43 -7.84 -2.62 0.15
C THR A 43 -6.87 -1.49 0.48
N LEU A 44 -7.39 -0.27 0.53
CA LEU A 44 -6.63 0.89 0.98
C LEU A 44 -6.82 1.09 2.48
N VAL A 45 -5.73 1.33 3.19
CA VAL A 45 -5.72 1.50 4.64
C VAL A 45 -4.98 2.79 4.99
N PRO A 46 -5.54 3.61 5.91
CA PRO A 46 -4.84 4.82 6.34
C PRO A 46 -3.46 4.49 6.93
N ILE A 47 -2.48 5.33 6.62
CA ILE A 47 -1.12 5.10 7.08
C ILE A 47 -1.03 5.00 8.61
N ILE A 48 -1.85 5.75 9.33
CA ILE A 48 -1.86 5.70 10.80
C ILE A 48 -2.28 4.32 11.32
N GLU A 49 -3.20 3.65 10.65
CA GLU A 49 -3.62 2.30 11.06
C GLU A 49 -2.51 1.28 10.82
N ILE A 50 -1.80 1.39 9.71
CA ILE A 50 -0.65 0.52 9.42
C ILE A 50 0.44 0.73 10.46
N PHE A 51 0.73 2.00 10.79
CA PHE A 51 1.69 2.34 11.83
C PHE A 51 1.32 1.70 13.17
N ASN A 52 0.05 1.83 13.58
CA ASN A 52 -0.41 1.25 14.84
C ASN A 52 -0.32 -0.28 14.86
N MET A 53 -0.57 -0.92 13.72
CA MET A 53 -0.39 -2.37 13.59
C MET A 53 1.05 -2.78 13.83
N MET A 54 2.00 -2.05 13.24
CA MET A 54 3.42 -2.34 13.42
C MET A 54 3.85 -2.13 14.88
N ILE A 55 3.46 -1.03 15.49
CA ILE A 55 3.82 -0.70 16.88
C ILE A 55 3.32 -1.77 17.84
N GLY A 56 2.16 -2.37 17.57
CA GLY A 56 1.58 -3.42 18.39
C GLY A 56 2.02 -4.84 18.05
N ASP A 57 2.86 -4.99 17.03
CA ASP A 57 3.32 -6.31 16.60
C ASP A 57 4.41 -6.83 17.54
N GLU A 58 4.26 -8.06 18.00
CA GLU A 58 5.22 -8.70 18.91
C GLU A 58 6.64 -8.71 18.34
N ASP A 59 6.78 -8.98 17.06
CA ASP A 59 8.09 -9.02 16.42
C ASP A 59 8.79 -7.67 16.50
N TYR A 60 8.05 -6.59 16.30
CA TYR A 60 8.61 -5.25 16.41
C TYR A 60 8.95 -4.90 17.86
N VAL A 61 8.06 -5.24 18.79
CA VAL A 61 8.28 -5.00 20.21
C VAL A 61 9.54 -5.75 20.68
N ASP A 62 9.68 -7.01 20.28
CA ASP A 62 10.86 -7.82 20.62
C ASP A 62 12.13 -7.23 20.03
N TRP A 63 12.09 -6.80 18.80
CA TRP A 63 13.23 -6.16 18.15
C TRP A 63 13.66 -4.90 18.89
N CYS A 64 12.72 -4.06 19.29
CA CYS A 64 13.02 -2.85 20.06
C CYS A 64 13.68 -3.18 21.40
N THR A 65 13.15 -4.20 22.07
CA THR A 65 13.69 -4.64 23.36
C THR A 65 15.12 -5.17 23.22
N GLU A 66 15.34 -6.03 22.21
CA GLU A 66 16.65 -6.64 21.97
C GLU A 66 17.71 -5.62 21.57
N ASN A 67 17.31 -4.56 20.90
CA ASN A 67 18.22 -3.53 20.41
C ASN A 67 18.26 -2.27 21.28
N ASP A 68 17.56 -2.29 22.42
CA ASP A 68 17.48 -1.17 23.35
C ASP A 68 17.02 0.11 22.62
N LYS A 69 15.96 -0.03 21.83
CA LYS A 69 15.38 1.05 21.05
C LYS A 69 13.97 1.37 21.51
N LYS A 70 13.61 2.63 21.43
CA LYS A 70 12.21 3.03 21.60
C LYS A 70 11.47 2.84 20.29
N PRO A 71 10.15 2.59 20.35
CA PRO A 71 9.37 2.52 19.13
C PRO A 71 9.51 3.80 18.30
N VAL A 72 9.55 3.66 16.97
CA VAL A 72 9.65 4.82 16.08
C VAL A 72 8.40 5.67 16.19
N GLU A 73 8.56 6.95 15.92
CA GLU A 73 7.44 7.88 15.86
C GLU A 73 6.81 7.84 14.47
N LEU A 74 5.58 8.29 14.38
CA LEU A 74 4.84 8.32 13.13
C LEU A 74 5.60 9.05 12.02
N GLU A 75 6.27 10.16 12.34
CA GLU A 75 7.03 10.92 11.36
C GLU A 75 8.18 10.10 10.75
N LYS A 76 8.86 9.31 11.58
CA LYS A 76 9.91 8.42 11.09
C LYS A 76 9.32 7.32 10.19
N PHE A 77 8.19 6.76 10.59
CA PHE A 77 7.48 5.75 9.80
C PHE A 77 7.10 6.31 8.42
N LYS A 78 6.53 7.50 8.39
CA LYS A 78 6.16 8.17 7.14
C LYS A 78 7.38 8.41 6.25
N LYS A 79 8.50 8.78 6.86
CA LYS A 79 9.74 8.98 6.11
C LYS A 79 10.19 7.70 5.43
N VAL A 80 10.15 6.58 6.14
CA VAL A 80 10.53 5.28 5.57
C VAL A 80 9.58 4.92 4.42
N VAL A 81 8.28 5.08 4.61
CA VAL A 81 7.30 4.83 3.55
C VAL A 81 7.62 5.66 2.30
N GLY A 82 7.97 6.92 2.48
CA GLY A 82 8.34 7.79 1.36
C GLY A 82 9.63 7.40 0.65
N MET A 83 10.46 6.59 1.29
CA MET A 83 11.73 6.11 0.72
C MET A 83 11.61 4.77 0.01
N LEU A 84 10.48 4.08 0.14
CA LEU A 84 10.36 2.68 -0.33
C LEU A 84 10.66 2.50 -1.81
N ASP A 85 10.25 3.43 -2.64
CA ASP A 85 10.40 3.32 -4.08
C ASP A 85 11.78 3.78 -4.57
N ASP A 86 12.51 4.52 -3.72
CA ASP A 86 13.88 4.97 -3.98
C ASP A 86 14.81 4.52 -2.86
N TRP A 87 14.69 3.26 -2.48
CA TRP A 87 15.42 2.74 -1.34
C TRP A 87 16.95 2.79 -1.54
N ASP A 88 17.63 3.30 -0.53
CA ASP A 88 19.09 3.39 -0.51
C ASP A 88 19.60 2.80 0.81
N ASP A 89 20.19 1.61 0.76
CA ASP A 89 20.69 0.91 1.93
C ASP A 89 21.75 1.71 2.67
N GLU A 90 22.52 2.53 1.98
CA GLU A 90 23.57 3.33 2.62
C GLU A 90 23.02 4.44 3.50
N LYS A 91 21.81 4.92 3.20
CA LYS A 91 21.17 5.99 3.95
C LYS A 91 20.22 5.50 5.03
N ALA A 92 19.95 4.20 5.04
CA ALA A 92 19.00 3.61 5.96
C ALA A 92 19.70 3.14 7.24
N ASP A 93 19.12 3.46 8.39
CA ASP A 93 19.59 2.89 9.66
C ASP A 93 18.87 1.57 9.95
N ALA A 94 19.20 0.92 11.06
CA ALA A 94 18.61 -0.38 11.41
C ALA A 94 17.09 -0.29 11.61
N GLU A 95 16.60 0.82 12.14
CA GLU A 95 15.16 1.02 12.32
C GLU A 95 14.45 1.16 10.98
N ASP A 96 15.05 1.90 10.04
CA ASP A 96 14.50 2.05 8.69
C ASP A 96 14.39 0.70 8.00
N VAL A 97 15.44 -0.11 8.11
CA VAL A 97 15.46 -1.45 7.50
C VAL A 97 14.37 -2.33 8.11
N PHE A 98 14.20 -2.29 9.43
CA PHE A 98 13.15 -3.08 10.08
C PHE A 98 11.76 -2.69 9.59
N VAL A 99 11.48 -1.39 9.52
CA VAL A 99 10.19 -0.88 9.06
C VAL A 99 9.92 -1.35 7.63
N LYS A 100 10.93 -1.22 6.77
CA LYS A 100 10.80 -1.66 5.38
C LYS A 100 10.49 -3.16 5.28
N GLU A 101 11.22 -3.98 6.01
CA GLU A 101 11.02 -5.44 6.00
C GLU A 101 9.63 -5.81 6.54
N TRP A 102 9.18 -5.11 7.60
CA TRP A 102 7.85 -5.34 8.15
C TRP A 102 6.77 -5.04 7.11
N LEU A 103 6.91 -3.93 6.39
CA LEU A 103 5.96 -3.56 5.33
C LEU A 103 5.97 -4.58 4.19
N ASP A 104 7.16 -5.03 3.78
CA ASP A 104 7.31 -6.05 2.74
C ASP A 104 6.66 -7.38 3.18
N ASP A 105 6.88 -7.80 4.41
CA ASP A 105 6.33 -9.04 4.93
C ASP A 105 4.81 -9.03 5.03
N HIS A 106 4.22 -7.86 5.23
CA HIS A 106 2.77 -7.68 5.29
C HIS A 106 2.18 -7.29 3.94
N ASP A 107 3.02 -7.22 2.92
CA ASP A 107 2.63 -6.87 1.55
C ASP A 107 1.88 -5.53 1.48
N ILE A 108 2.40 -4.54 2.20
CA ILE A 108 1.90 -3.18 2.22
C ILE A 108 2.68 -2.37 1.19
N ARG A 109 1.98 -1.69 0.31
CA ARG A 109 2.59 -1.01 -0.85
C ARG A 109 2.13 0.44 -0.99
N THR A 110 2.99 1.24 -1.62
CA THR A 110 2.68 2.63 -1.96
C THR A 110 1.98 2.70 -3.32
N TYR A 111 1.45 3.88 -3.64
CA TYR A 111 0.86 4.12 -4.95
C TYR A 111 1.87 3.89 -6.09
N GLU A 112 3.11 4.35 -5.92
CA GLU A 112 4.14 4.19 -6.95
C GLU A 112 4.54 2.74 -7.17
N GLY A 113 4.47 1.92 -6.12
CA GLY A 113 4.99 0.55 -6.16
C GLY A 113 3.96 -0.56 -6.03
N TYR A 114 2.66 -0.24 -5.98
CA TYR A 114 1.68 -1.27 -5.63
C TYR A 114 1.56 -2.40 -6.65
N ALA A 115 1.82 -2.14 -7.91
CA ALA A 115 1.69 -3.14 -8.96
C ALA A 115 2.95 -3.99 -9.12
N GLY A 116 4.09 -3.51 -8.64
CA GLY A 116 5.35 -4.18 -8.89
C GLY A 116 5.87 -3.92 -10.29
N GLU A 117 7.00 -4.56 -10.59
CA GLU A 117 7.80 -4.27 -11.78
C GLU A 117 7.25 -4.90 -13.07
N TYR A 118 6.55 -6.03 -12.94
CA TYR A 118 6.15 -6.83 -14.09
C TYR A 118 4.69 -6.68 -14.50
N TYR A 119 3.97 -5.78 -13.83
CA TYR A 119 2.55 -5.61 -14.07
C TYR A 119 2.23 -4.20 -14.52
N GLU A 120 1.17 -4.09 -15.31
CA GLU A 120 0.68 -2.78 -15.72
C GLU A 120 -0.49 -2.38 -14.83
N THR A 121 -0.61 -1.09 -14.57
CA THR A 121 -1.69 -0.56 -13.76
C THR A 121 -2.82 -0.05 -14.64
N PHE A 122 -4.01 -0.02 -14.06
CA PHE A 122 -5.15 0.63 -14.68
C PHE A 122 -5.90 1.43 -13.63
N GLU A 123 -6.63 2.43 -14.10
CA GLU A 123 -7.42 3.27 -13.22
C GLU A 123 -8.58 3.84 -14.04
N GLU A 124 -9.82 3.69 -13.53
CA GLU A 124 -11.01 4.23 -14.15
C GLU A 124 -11.81 5.01 -13.12
N HIS A 125 -12.28 6.19 -13.53
CA HIS A 125 -13.08 7.06 -12.71
C HIS A 125 -14.50 7.08 -13.24
N LYS A 126 -15.48 6.75 -12.39
CA LYS A 126 -16.89 6.71 -12.74
C LYS A 126 -17.72 7.41 -11.67
N THR A 127 -18.83 7.94 -12.08
CA THR A 127 -19.80 8.56 -11.18
C THR A 127 -21.04 7.66 -11.10
N PHE A 128 -21.43 7.29 -9.89
CA PHE A 128 -22.64 6.52 -9.62
C PHE A 128 -23.53 7.35 -8.69
N GLY A 129 -24.57 7.95 -9.23
CA GLY A 129 -25.39 8.86 -8.46
C GLY A 129 -24.56 10.07 -8.03
N ASP A 130 -24.46 10.28 -6.72
CA ASP A 130 -23.68 11.39 -6.14
C ASP A 130 -22.25 10.99 -5.76
N GLN A 131 -21.86 9.76 -6.04
CA GLN A 131 -20.54 9.26 -5.64
C GLN A 131 -19.59 9.11 -6.83
N ASN A 132 -18.38 9.57 -6.63
CA ASN A 132 -17.30 9.36 -7.57
C ASN A 132 -16.51 8.15 -7.08
N ILE A 133 -16.42 7.14 -7.93
CA ILE A 133 -15.77 5.87 -7.63
C ILE A 133 -14.57 5.68 -8.54
N VAL A 134 -13.50 5.12 -7.99
CA VAL A 134 -12.33 4.75 -8.77
C VAL A 134 -12.17 3.24 -8.72
N ALA A 135 -12.00 2.63 -9.90
CA ALA A 135 -11.57 1.25 -10.02
C ALA A 135 -10.10 1.27 -10.40
N PHE A 136 -9.28 0.61 -9.64
CA PHE A 136 -7.85 0.58 -9.94
C PHE A 136 -7.30 -0.81 -9.66
N GLY A 137 -6.12 -1.06 -10.17
CA GLY A 137 -5.48 -2.34 -9.95
C GLY A 137 -4.33 -2.56 -10.91
N TYR A 138 -3.97 -3.83 -11.08
CA TYR A 138 -2.89 -4.20 -11.97
C TYR A 138 -3.16 -5.52 -12.65
N TYR A 139 -2.55 -5.71 -13.81
CA TYR A 139 -2.66 -6.94 -14.57
C TYR A 139 -1.32 -7.30 -15.17
N GLY A 140 -1.12 -8.58 -15.42
CA GLY A 140 0.10 -9.08 -16.01
C GLY A 140 -0.11 -9.64 -17.41
N HIS A 141 1.00 -9.78 -18.11
CA HIS A 141 1.02 -10.42 -19.43
C HIS A 141 1.63 -11.81 -19.27
N ASP A 142 0.80 -12.79 -19.16
CA ASP A 142 1.26 -14.17 -19.07
C ASP A 142 1.27 -14.84 -20.43
#